data_3095e609a87758b97b9b24c1a2578848
#
_entry.id   3095e609a87758b97b9b24c1a2578848
#
_cell.length_a   1.000
_cell.length_b   1.000
_cell.length_c   1.000
_cell.angle_alpha   90.00
_cell.angle_beta   90.00
_cell.angle_gamma   90.00
#
_symmetry.space_group_name_H-M   'P 1'
#
loop_
_entity.id
_entity.type
_entity.pdbx_description
1 polymer ?
#
loop_
_entity_poly.entity_id
_entity_poly.type
_entity_poly.pdbx_seq_one_letter_code
_entity_poly.pdbx_strand_id
1 'polypeptide(L)'
;MKPILLTAILAAAALSAGAASAEEWNAFSRNARLVYLVDVGGTATVGDTTSIRVARVPLQTPVGDYSHNIDEYEIRCGAKQARFLGEIEFGPDGAEVGRYPEADTAWDDIRPNSLSAYFQPIVCEGARADGPNAASIKAYIDGGRGK
;
A
#
# COMPACT_ATOMS: atom_id res chain seq x y z
N MET A 1 -55.52 -38.00 13.61
CA MET A 1 -54.27 -37.81 12.84
C MET A 1 -54.03 -36.32 12.64
N LYS A 2 -53.02 -35.75 13.30
CA LYS A 2 -52.65 -34.32 13.13
C LYS A 2 -51.40 -34.23 12.27
N PRO A 3 -51.36 -33.43 11.19
CA PRO A 3 -50.13 -33.24 10.42
C PRO A 3 -49.23 -32.25 11.16
N ILE A 4 -47.94 -32.62 11.29
CA ILE A 4 -46.88 -31.78 11.82
C ILE A 4 -46.30 -31.00 10.63
N LEU A 5 -46.49 -29.67 10.64
CA LEU A 5 -45.80 -28.76 9.70
C LEU A 5 -44.37 -28.56 10.18
N LEU A 6 -43.39 -29.06 9.43
CA LEU A 6 -41.98 -28.72 9.57
C LEU A 6 -41.74 -27.37 8.89
N THR A 7 -41.47 -26.34 9.66
CA THR A 7 -41.01 -25.06 9.15
C THR A 7 -39.48 -25.10 9.01
N ALA A 8 -38.97 -25.16 7.78
CA ALA A 8 -37.56 -25.04 7.50
C ALA A 8 -37.16 -23.55 7.56
N ILE A 9 -36.31 -23.18 8.52
CA ILE A 9 -35.73 -21.85 8.61
C ILE A 9 -34.46 -21.86 7.76
N LEU A 10 -34.50 -21.22 6.60
CA LEU A 10 -33.29 -20.91 5.80
C LEU A 10 -32.56 -19.75 6.48
N ALA A 11 -31.43 -20.04 7.12
CA ALA A 11 -30.51 -19.01 7.58
C ALA A 11 -29.68 -18.51 6.37
N ALA A 12 -29.99 -17.33 5.87
CA ALA A 12 -29.18 -16.63 4.87
C ALA A 12 -27.92 -16.09 5.54
N ALA A 13 -26.78 -16.74 5.35
CA ALA A 13 -25.49 -16.21 5.72
C ALA A 13 -25.13 -15.07 4.74
N ALA A 14 -25.26 -13.82 5.18
CA ALA A 14 -24.76 -12.67 4.45
C ALA A 14 -23.23 -12.68 4.51
N LEU A 15 -22.58 -13.14 3.43
CA LEU A 15 -21.16 -12.90 3.21
C LEU A 15 -20.99 -11.41 2.94
N SER A 16 -20.56 -10.65 3.93
CA SER A 16 -20.03 -9.30 3.75
C SER A 16 -18.67 -9.46 3.05
N ALA A 17 -18.67 -9.41 1.71
CA ALA A 17 -17.46 -9.17 0.94
C ALA A 17 -16.98 -7.77 1.32
N GLY A 18 -15.96 -7.68 2.17
CA GLY A 18 -15.25 -6.43 2.40
C GLY A 18 -14.79 -5.92 1.04
N ALA A 19 -15.21 -4.73 0.64
CA ALA A 19 -14.71 -4.08 -0.56
C ALA A 19 -13.20 -3.97 -0.42
N ALA A 20 -12.44 -4.72 -1.24
CA ALA A 20 -11.02 -4.51 -1.37
C ALA A 20 -10.85 -3.07 -1.86
N SER A 21 -10.19 -2.24 -1.07
CA SER A 21 -9.84 -0.88 -1.46
C SER A 21 -9.01 -0.95 -2.74
N ALA A 22 -9.44 -0.23 -3.78
CA ALA A 22 -8.69 -0.18 -5.03
C ALA A 22 -7.34 0.53 -4.80
N GLU A 23 -6.28 -0.02 -5.38
CA GLU A 23 -4.97 0.63 -5.34
C GLU A 23 -5.01 1.99 -6.02
N GLU A 24 -4.32 2.96 -5.45
CA GLU A 24 -4.17 4.29 -6.01
C GLU A 24 -2.79 4.82 -5.61
N TRP A 25 -1.85 4.81 -6.54
CA TRP A 25 -0.45 5.10 -6.29
C TRP A 25 -0.08 6.55 -6.64
N ASN A 26 0.31 7.35 -5.64
CA ASN A 26 0.78 8.72 -5.79
C ASN A 26 2.33 8.76 -5.73
N ALA A 27 2.96 9.19 -6.82
CA ALA A 27 4.42 9.32 -6.89
C ALA A 27 4.85 10.59 -6.15
N PHE A 28 5.54 10.46 -5.02
CA PHE A 28 5.83 11.58 -4.13
C PHE A 28 7.31 11.94 -4.00
N SER A 29 8.22 11.05 -4.38
CA SER A 29 9.67 11.29 -4.30
C SER A 29 10.41 10.51 -5.36
N ARG A 30 11.56 11.04 -5.78
CA ARG A 30 12.46 10.34 -6.71
C ARG A 30 13.89 10.74 -6.49
N ASN A 31 14.79 9.83 -6.85
CA ASN A 31 16.25 10.09 -6.99
C ASN A 31 16.73 9.60 -8.36
N ALA A 32 18.04 9.51 -8.57
CA ALA A 32 18.62 9.08 -9.85
C ALA A 32 18.30 7.61 -10.23
N ARG A 33 17.85 6.78 -9.29
CA ARG A 33 17.68 5.33 -9.47
C ARG A 33 16.26 4.84 -9.25
N LEU A 34 15.53 5.48 -8.34
CA LEU A 34 14.23 5.03 -7.86
C LEU A 34 13.20 6.16 -7.90
N VAL A 35 11.97 5.80 -8.14
CA VAL A 35 10.81 6.61 -7.76
C VAL A 35 10.07 5.91 -6.63
N TYR A 36 9.52 6.70 -5.71
CA TYR A 36 8.74 6.26 -4.56
C TYR A 36 7.29 6.66 -4.75
N LEU A 37 6.39 5.68 -4.62
CA LEU A 37 4.95 5.89 -4.69
C LEU A 37 4.30 5.40 -3.40
N VAL A 38 3.32 6.12 -2.91
CA VAL A 38 2.48 5.69 -1.78
C VAL A 38 1.10 5.28 -2.29
N ASP A 39 0.60 4.14 -1.79
CA ASP A 39 -0.76 3.68 -2.09
C ASP A 39 -1.77 4.45 -1.23
N VAL A 40 -2.33 5.50 -1.80
CA VAL A 40 -3.31 6.35 -1.10
C VAL A 40 -4.72 5.74 -1.10
N GLY A 41 -4.99 4.78 -1.99
CA GLY A 41 -6.26 4.05 -2.02
C GLY A 41 -6.29 2.87 -1.05
N GLY A 42 -5.14 2.26 -0.77
CA GLY A 42 -4.99 1.07 0.07
C GLY A 42 -4.68 1.35 1.54
N THR A 43 -4.75 2.61 2.00
CA THR A 43 -4.53 2.92 3.42
C THR A 43 -5.66 2.39 4.29
N ALA A 44 -5.32 1.86 5.47
CA ALA A 44 -6.29 1.38 6.46
C ALA A 44 -5.94 1.91 7.84
N THR A 45 -6.91 2.53 8.52
CA THR A 45 -6.70 3.09 9.86
C THR A 45 -7.48 2.30 10.90
N VAL A 46 -6.76 1.89 11.96
CA VAL A 46 -7.33 1.24 13.14
C VAL A 46 -6.83 1.97 14.37
N GLY A 47 -7.75 2.61 15.09
CA GLY A 47 -7.39 3.46 16.23
C GLY A 47 -6.56 4.68 15.79
N ASP A 48 -5.35 4.80 16.32
CA ASP A 48 -4.38 5.85 16.00
C ASP A 48 -3.34 5.45 14.92
N THR A 49 -3.44 4.23 14.41
CA THR A 49 -2.46 3.61 13.53
C THR A 49 -3.01 3.45 12.12
N THR A 50 -2.29 3.95 11.13
CA THR A 50 -2.60 3.80 9.71
C THR A 50 -1.56 2.91 9.03
N SER A 51 -2.02 1.85 8.38
CA SER A 51 -1.18 0.97 7.55
C SER A 51 -1.03 1.56 6.16
N ILE A 52 0.18 1.50 5.61
CA ILE A 52 0.57 2.11 4.34
C ILE A 52 1.49 1.18 3.56
N ARG A 53 1.40 1.26 2.24
CA ARG A 53 2.34 0.62 1.32
C ARG A 53 3.08 1.68 0.53
N VAL A 54 4.40 1.53 0.42
CA VAL A 54 5.27 2.42 -0.37
C VAL A 54 6.02 1.60 -1.39
N ALA A 55 5.77 1.85 -2.68
CA ALA A 55 6.50 1.18 -3.75
C ALA A 55 7.81 1.89 -4.06
N ARG A 56 8.86 1.11 -4.30
CA ARG A 56 10.15 1.55 -4.83
C ARG A 56 10.32 0.98 -6.24
N VAL A 57 10.17 1.82 -7.24
CA VAL A 57 10.23 1.42 -8.66
C VAL A 57 11.54 1.88 -9.28
N PRO A 58 12.36 0.97 -9.83
CA PRO A 58 13.59 1.32 -10.53
C PRO A 58 13.31 2.15 -11.79
N LEU A 59 14.11 3.19 -12.02
CA LEU A 59 13.99 4.06 -13.19
C LEU A 59 14.75 3.54 -14.42
N GLN A 60 15.78 2.73 -14.21
CA GLN A 60 16.70 2.27 -15.25
C GLN A 60 16.56 0.76 -15.48
N THR A 61 15.36 0.34 -15.89
CA THR A 61 15.08 -1.05 -16.25
C THR A 61 14.57 -1.12 -17.70
N PRO A 62 14.71 -2.28 -18.37
CA PRO A 62 14.17 -2.48 -19.72
C PRO A 62 12.66 -2.23 -19.79
N VAL A 63 12.17 -1.93 -21.00
CA VAL A 63 10.73 -1.90 -21.26
C VAL A 63 10.15 -3.29 -21.04
N GLY A 64 9.03 -3.35 -20.31
CA GLY A 64 8.38 -4.61 -19.94
C GLY A 64 8.95 -5.30 -18.70
N ASP A 65 9.93 -4.70 -18.05
CA ASP A 65 10.41 -5.15 -16.74
C ASP A 65 9.59 -4.45 -15.64
N TYR A 66 8.82 -5.23 -14.89
CA TYR A 66 7.93 -4.77 -13.82
C TYR A 66 8.53 -4.96 -12.42
N SER A 67 9.83 -5.24 -12.33
CA SER A 67 10.51 -5.39 -11.04
C SER A 67 10.32 -4.15 -10.17
N HIS A 68 9.91 -4.35 -8.93
CA HIS A 68 9.77 -3.32 -7.90
C HIS A 68 9.72 -3.95 -6.52
N ASN A 69 9.82 -3.12 -5.50
CA ASN A 69 9.61 -3.54 -4.12
C ASN A 69 8.45 -2.74 -3.51
N ILE A 70 7.71 -3.36 -2.61
CA ILE A 70 6.71 -2.68 -1.78
C ILE A 70 7.15 -2.79 -0.33
N ASP A 71 7.41 -1.65 0.30
CA ASP A 71 7.68 -1.52 1.71
C ASP A 71 6.35 -1.34 2.45
N GLU A 72 6.14 -2.14 3.50
CA GLU A 72 4.97 -2.04 4.38
C GLU A 72 5.34 -1.23 5.62
N TYR A 73 4.54 -0.20 5.93
CA TYR A 73 4.71 0.67 7.09
C TYR A 73 3.43 0.82 7.88
N GLU A 74 3.59 1.22 9.12
CA GLU A 74 2.52 1.83 9.91
C GLU A 74 2.96 3.21 10.39
N ILE A 75 2.00 4.12 10.51
CA ILE A 75 2.21 5.49 10.99
C ILE A 75 1.18 5.85 12.06
N ARG A 76 1.64 6.57 13.08
CA ARG A 76 0.82 7.26 14.08
C ARG A 76 0.94 8.75 13.84
N CYS A 77 -0.04 9.33 13.17
CA CYS A 77 0.00 10.73 12.77
C CYS A 77 0.09 11.68 13.96
N GLY A 78 -0.69 11.44 15.00
CA GLY A 78 -0.69 12.28 16.22
C GLY A 78 0.62 12.20 17.01
N ALA A 79 1.24 11.04 17.08
CA ALA A 79 2.52 10.81 17.77
C ALA A 79 3.73 11.17 16.89
N LYS A 80 3.55 11.38 15.59
CA LYS A 80 4.62 11.57 14.60
C LYS A 80 5.65 10.44 14.63
N GLN A 81 5.14 9.21 14.66
CA GLN A 81 5.94 7.99 14.67
C GLN A 81 5.58 7.11 13.49
N ALA A 82 6.55 6.38 12.98
CA ALA A 82 6.37 5.36 11.95
C ALA A 82 7.17 4.10 12.31
N ARG A 83 6.76 2.96 11.76
CA ARG A 83 7.55 1.73 11.83
C ARG A 83 7.49 1.00 10.51
N PHE A 84 8.60 0.38 10.16
CA PHE A 84 8.72 -0.51 9.02
C PHE A 84 8.31 -1.92 9.43
N LEU A 85 7.49 -2.58 8.63
CA LEU A 85 7.00 -3.93 8.93
C LEU A 85 7.64 -4.99 8.04
N GLY A 86 8.20 -4.61 6.90
CA GLY A 86 8.82 -5.53 5.98
C GLY A 86 8.70 -5.09 4.52
N GLU A 87 9.23 -5.92 3.65
CA GLU A 87 9.34 -5.69 2.23
C GLU A 87 8.75 -6.86 1.43
N ILE A 88 8.11 -6.55 0.31
CA ILE A 88 7.66 -7.51 -0.69
C ILE A 88 8.41 -7.21 -1.98
N GLU A 89 9.08 -8.20 -2.53
CA GLU A 89 9.82 -8.12 -3.78
C GLU A 89 8.98 -8.68 -4.94
N PHE A 90 8.97 -7.96 -6.06
CA PHE A 90 8.30 -8.34 -7.31
C PHE A 90 9.33 -8.49 -8.43
N GLY A 91 9.23 -9.56 -9.18
CA GLY A 91 10.11 -9.88 -10.30
C GLY A 91 9.76 -9.15 -11.60
N PRO A 92 10.55 -9.41 -12.69
CA PRO A 92 10.37 -8.76 -13.97
C PRO A 92 9.00 -8.97 -14.64
N ASP A 93 8.31 -10.03 -14.31
CA ASP A 93 6.94 -10.33 -14.75
C ASP A 93 5.85 -9.66 -13.88
N GLY A 94 6.26 -8.96 -12.81
CA GLY A 94 5.37 -8.32 -11.84
C GLY A 94 4.78 -9.29 -10.82
N ALA A 95 5.22 -10.55 -10.78
CA ALA A 95 4.80 -11.50 -9.74
C ALA A 95 5.64 -11.33 -8.46
N GLU A 96 5.01 -11.58 -7.30
CA GLU A 96 5.72 -11.61 -6.02
C GLU A 96 6.75 -12.76 -6.03
N VAL A 97 8.02 -12.45 -5.74
CA VAL A 97 9.11 -13.41 -5.67
C VAL A 97 9.63 -13.62 -4.26
N GLY A 98 9.37 -12.70 -3.35
CA GLY A 98 9.77 -12.83 -1.95
C GLY A 98 9.03 -11.87 -1.03
N ARG A 99 8.98 -12.23 0.26
CA ARG A 99 8.40 -11.41 1.33
C ARG A 99 9.32 -11.50 2.54
N TYR A 100 9.75 -10.35 3.03
CA TYR A 100 10.77 -10.22 4.06
C TYR A 100 10.23 -9.37 5.22
N PRO A 101 9.57 -10.02 6.21
CA PRO A 101 9.07 -9.30 7.38
C PRO A 101 10.24 -8.76 8.21
N GLU A 102 10.08 -7.53 8.76
CA GLU A 102 11.05 -6.94 9.67
C GLU A 102 10.99 -7.65 11.03
N ALA A 103 12.17 -7.96 11.58
CA ALA A 103 12.28 -8.62 12.87
C ALA A 103 12.05 -7.68 14.05
N ASP A 104 12.46 -6.41 13.92
CA ASP A 104 12.25 -5.36 14.93
C ASP A 104 11.30 -4.30 14.37
N THR A 105 10.05 -4.33 14.84
CA THR A 105 8.99 -3.40 14.44
C THR A 105 8.75 -2.31 15.49
N ALA A 106 9.80 -1.85 16.18
CA ALA A 106 9.69 -0.75 17.12
C ALA A 106 9.20 0.54 16.44
N TRP A 107 8.50 1.37 17.20
CA TRP A 107 8.10 2.68 16.74
C TRP A 107 9.27 3.66 16.81
N ASP A 108 9.55 4.32 15.69
CA ASP A 108 10.58 5.36 15.59
C ASP A 108 9.93 6.73 15.36
N ASP A 109 10.52 7.76 15.94
CA ASP A 109 10.14 9.14 15.65
C ASP A 109 10.45 9.49 14.19
N ILE A 110 9.51 10.14 13.50
CA ILE A 110 9.69 10.60 12.13
C ILE A 110 10.73 11.72 12.11
N ARG A 111 11.90 11.41 11.56
CA ARG A 111 13.03 12.36 11.47
C ARG A 111 12.94 13.19 10.20
N PRO A 112 13.34 14.47 10.22
CA PRO A 112 13.46 15.27 9.01
C PRO A 112 14.31 14.56 7.94
N ASN A 113 13.90 14.67 6.68
CA ASN A 113 14.53 14.05 5.51
C ASN A 113 14.55 12.50 5.50
N SER A 114 13.78 11.84 6.38
CA SER A 114 13.52 10.41 6.28
C SER A 114 12.44 10.13 5.24
N LEU A 115 12.37 8.87 4.75
CA LEU A 115 11.31 8.46 3.82
C LEU A 115 9.92 8.69 4.44
N SER A 116 9.76 8.36 5.74
CA SER A 116 8.52 8.59 6.47
C SER A 116 8.13 10.07 6.57
N ALA A 117 9.09 10.99 6.63
CA ALA A 117 8.80 12.43 6.61
C ALA A 117 8.23 12.89 5.26
N TYR A 118 8.56 12.22 4.16
CA TYR A 118 8.04 12.58 2.83
C TYR A 118 6.62 12.05 2.61
N PHE A 119 6.28 10.86 3.10
CA PHE A 119 4.92 10.34 2.94
C PHE A 119 3.96 10.76 4.07
N GLN A 120 4.45 11.24 5.21
CA GLN A 120 3.61 11.67 6.34
C GLN A 120 2.54 12.69 5.94
N PRO A 121 2.82 13.82 5.25
CA PRO A 121 1.79 14.78 4.87
C PRO A 121 0.77 14.19 3.90
N ILE A 122 1.17 13.22 3.08
CA ILE A 122 0.25 12.54 2.15
C ILE A 122 -0.75 11.69 2.92
N VAL A 123 -0.28 10.92 3.88
CA VAL A 123 -1.08 9.97 4.65
C VAL A 123 -1.88 10.67 5.75
N CYS A 124 -1.25 11.61 6.47
CA CYS A 124 -1.83 12.24 7.66
C CYS A 124 -2.65 13.49 7.35
N GLU A 125 -2.33 14.21 6.27
CA GLU A 125 -2.91 15.52 5.96
C GLU A 125 -3.65 15.54 4.61
N GLY A 126 -3.65 14.40 3.89
CA GLY A 126 -4.29 14.27 2.59
C GLY A 126 -3.57 15.03 1.46
N ALA A 127 -2.32 15.44 1.67
CA ALA A 127 -1.51 16.05 0.61
C ALA A 127 -1.35 15.09 -0.58
N ARG A 128 -1.12 15.64 -1.77
CA ARG A 128 -0.78 14.86 -2.97
C ARG A 128 0.36 15.55 -3.68
N ALA A 129 1.30 14.74 -4.17
CA ALA A 129 2.31 15.24 -5.10
C ALA A 129 1.67 15.53 -6.46
N ASP A 130 2.31 16.41 -7.23
CA ASP A 130 1.84 16.77 -8.56
C ASP A 130 1.84 15.56 -9.51
N GLY A 131 0.83 15.51 -10.37
CA GLY A 131 0.68 14.47 -11.38
C GLY A 131 -0.49 13.51 -11.09
N PRO A 132 -0.88 12.70 -12.08
CA PRO A 132 -1.96 11.75 -11.92
C PRO A 132 -1.54 10.56 -11.06
N ASN A 133 -2.45 10.06 -10.23
CA ASN A 133 -2.27 8.79 -9.55
C ASN A 133 -2.36 7.61 -10.54
N ALA A 134 -1.60 6.56 -10.27
CA ALA A 134 -1.66 5.33 -11.06
C ALA A 134 -2.56 4.28 -10.39
N ALA A 135 -3.35 3.58 -11.17
CA ALA A 135 -4.25 2.54 -10.67
C ALA A 135 -3.52 1.25 -10.23
N SER A 136 -2.25 1.10 -10.62
CA SER A 136 -1.36 0.02 -10.18
C SER A 136 0.10 0.41 -10.45
N ILE A 137 1.05 -0.29 -9.81
CA ILE A 137 2.47 -0.12 -10.13
C ILE A 137 2.77 -0.50 -11.58
N LYS A 138 2.12 -1.55 -12.09
CA LYS A 138 2.23 -1.92 -13.51
C LYS A 138 1.81 -0.77 -14.43
N ALA A 139 0.65 -0.15 -14.18
CA ALA A 139 0.19 1.00 -14.96
C ALA A 139 1.16 2.19 -14.90
N TYR A 140 1.77 2.43 -13.74
CA TYR A 140 2.79 3.46 -13.60
C TYR A 140 4.05 3.17 -14.43
N ILE A 141 4.51 1.93 -14.45
CA ILE A 141 5.66 1.49 -15.25
C ILE A 141 5.34 1.60 -16.75
N ASP A 142 4.19 1.12 -17.20
CA ASP A 142 3.71 1.21 -18.59
C ASP A 142 3.57 2.67 -19.05
N GLY A 143 3.18 3.58 -18.17
CA GLY A 143 3.12 5.02 -18.39
C GLY A 143 4.48 5.72 -18.47
N GLY A 144 5.59 4.99 -18.40
CA GLY A 144 6.95 5.53 -18.57
C GLY A 144 7.62 5.99 -17.27
N ARG A 145 7.16 5.55 -16.12
CA ARG A 145 7.75 5.85 -14.80
C ARG A 145 7.87 7.35 -14.50
N GLY A 146 6.88 8.12 -14.95
CA GLY A 146 6.84 9.57 -14.74
C GLY A 146 7.90 10.37 -15.53
N LYS A 147 8.24 9.89 -16.74
CA LYS A 147 9.10 10.60 -17.73
C LYS A 147 8.26 11.59 -18.51
#